data_1b99a133c101b35731c13eb393d908f2
#
_entry.id   1b99a133c101b35731c13eb393d908f2
#
_cell.length_a   1.000
_cell.length_b   1.000
_cell.length_c   1.000
_cell.angle_alpha   90.00
_cell.angle_beta   90.00
_cell.angle_gamma   90.00
#
_symmetry.space_group_name_H-M   'P 1'
#
loop_
_entity.id
_entity.type
_entity.pdbx_description
1 polymer ?
#
loop_
_entity_poly.entity_id
_entity_poly.type
_entity_poly.pdbx_seq_one_letter_code
_entity_poly.pdbx_strand_id
1 'polypeptide(L)'
;MKLHPIFSDYVISEEGNVYNFRTQRKLKPQSNGKGYLIVGLRKDKKQYTKSIHRLVLQTYDPIENSHLYDAHHENEIRSDNRLENLKWELKAEHLREHKQNMSEETRRRMSEAHKGHLVSEETKRKMSEAAKKNGSIPPPQKGMLFWNDGTKTIRSKECPGEGWVRGRM
;
A
#
# COMPACT_ATOMS: atom_id res chain seq x y z
N MET A 1 -13.84 -25.93 -10.66
CA MET A 1 -13.28 -25.04 -11.73
C MET A 1 -14.34 -24.05 -12.17
N LYS A 2 -14.02 -22.74 -12.21
CA LYS A 2 -14.94 -21.67 -12.64
C LYS A 2 -14.29 -20.77 -13.68
N LEU A 3 -15.09 -20.19 -14.58
CA LEU A 3 -14.63 -19.16 -15.51
C LEU A 3 -14.28 -17.88 -14.74
N HIS A 4 -13.17 -17.25 -15.12
CA HIS A 4 -12.77 -15.99 -14.49
C HIS A 4 -13.67 -14.84 -15.00
N PRO A 5 -14.23 -13.99 -14.12
CA PRO A 5 -15.23 -12.99 -14.51
C PRO A 5 -14.72 -11.94 -15.51
N ILE A 6 -13.44 -11.58 -15.45
CA ILE A 6 -12.84 -10.58 -16.35
C ILE A 6 -12.16 -11.23 -17.56
N PHE A 7 -11.52 -12.38 -17.37
CA PHE A 7 -10.79 -13.13 -18.40
C PHE A 7 -11.57 -14.40 -18.76
N SER A 8 -12.69 -14.26 -19.43
CA SER A 8 -13.66 -15.34 -19.74
C SER A 8 -13.10 -16.48 -20.62
N ASP A 9 -11.96 -16.29 -21.26
CA ASP A 9 -11.25 -17.36 -21.97
C ASP A 9 -10.46 -18.29 -21.04
N TYR A 10 -10.51 -18.06 -19.71
CA TYR A 10 -9.72 -18.84 -18.74
C TYR A 10 -10.59 -19.38 -17.61
N VAL A 11 -10.26 -20.61 -17.24
CA VAL A 11 -10.88 -21.34 -16.13
C VAL A 11 -9.86 -21.44 -14.99
N ILE A 12 -10.30 -21.16 -13.78
CA ILE A 12 -9.49 -21.23 -12.57
C ILE A 12 -9.98 -22.39 -11.71
N SER A 13 -9.07 -23.16 -11.14
CA SER A 13 -9.38 -24.17 -10.13
C SER A 13 -9.14 -23.67 -8.72
N GLU A 14 -9.74 -24.31 -7.72
CA GLU A 14 -9.56 -23.98 -6.30
C GLU A 14 -8.12 -24.26 -5.82
N GLU A 15 -7.41 -25.15 -6.50
CA GLU A 15 -5.98 -25.46 -6.24
C GLU A 15 -5.02 -24.42 -6.88
N GLY A 16 -5.55 -23.36 -7.49
CA GLY A 16 -4.73 -22.33 -8.14
C GLY A 16 -4.20 -22.69 -9.52
N ASN A 17 -4.82 -23.65 -10.21
CA ASN A 17 -4.46 -23.96 -11.58
C ASN A 17 -5.25 -23.07 -12.56
N VAL A 18 -4.59 -22.61 -13.60
CA VAL A 18 -5.19 -21.76 -14.64
C VAL A 18 -5.17 -22.51 -15.96
N TYR A 19 -6.33 -22.58 -16.62
CA TYR A 19 -6.50 -23.28 -17.91
C TYR A 19 -7.06 -22.31 -18.94
N ASN A 20 -6.62 -22.43 -20.17
CA ASN A 20 -7.28 -21.76 -21.29
C ASN A 20 -8.55 -22.57 -21.64
N PHE A 21 -9.72 -21.94 -21.60
CA PHE A 21 -11.01 -22.60 -21.81
C PHE A 21 -11.14 -23.21 -23.21
N ARG A 22 -10.65 -22.51 -24.25
CA ARG A 22 -10.79 -22.99 -25.65
C ARG A 22 -9.86 -24.14 -25.97
N THR A 23 -8.62 -24.08 -25.49
CA THR A 23 -7.58 -25.09 -25.82
C THR A 23 -7.46 -26.18 -24.77
N GLN A 24 -8.14 -26.05 -23.63
CA GLN A 24 -8.08 -26.95 -22.47
C GLN A 24 -6.67 -27.10 -21.91
N ARG A 25 -5.74 -26.23 -22.31
CA ARG A 25 -4.33 -26.29 -21.85
C ARG A 25 -4.18 -25.61 -20.51
N LYS A 26 -3.49 -26.31 -19.59
CA LYS A 26 -3.01 -25.69 -18.34
C LYS A 26 -1.90 -24.70 -18.66
N LEU A 27 -1.97 -23.49 -18.12
CA LEU A 27 -0.93 -22.49 -18.24
C LEU A 27 0.20 -22.82 -17.26
N LYS A 28 1.44 -22.65 -17.71
CA LYS A 28 2.62 -22.84 -16.87
C LYS A 28 2.84 -21.59 -15.99
N PRO A 29 2.79 -21.70 -14.67
CA PRO A 29 3.13 -20.60 -13.78
C PRO A 29 4.60 -20.20 -13.89
N GLN A 30 4.87 -18.91 -13.67
CA GLN A 30 6.22 -18.34 -13.56
C GLN A 30 6.37 -17.66 -12.20
N SER A 31 7.56 -17.66 -11.64
CA SER A 31 7.85 -16.88 -10.42
C SER A 31 8.13 -15.42 -10.78
N ASN A 32 7.61 -14.48 -9.99
CA ASN A 32 7.89 -13.05 -10.17
C ASN A 32 9.18 -12.57 -9.46
N GLY A 33 10.06 -13.49 -9.04
CA GLY A 33 11.27 -13.16 -8.28
C GLY A 33 11.04 -12.85 -6.79
N LYS A 34 9.78 -12.63 -6.37
CA LYS A 34 9.39 -12.42 -4.96
C LYS A 34 8.70 -13.65 -4.35
N GLY A 35 8.71 -14.77 -5.06
CA GLY A 35 8.08 -16.03 -4.62
C GLY A 35 6.62 -16.19 -5.03
N TYR A 36 5.96 -15.17 -5.58
CA TYR A 36 4.59 -15.28 -6.09
C TYR A 36 4.56 -15.93 -7.47
N LEU A 37 3.53 -16.76 -7.70
CA LEU A 37 3.28 -17.35 -9.00
C LEU A 37 2.39 -16.43 -9.84
N ILE A 38 2.81 -16.22 -11.09
CA ILE A 38 2.14 -15.37 -12.07
C ILE A 38 1.88 -16.15 -13.38
N VAL A 39 0.89 -15.72 -14.13
CA VAL A 39 0.59 -16.25 -15.47
C VAL A 39 0.32 -15.12 -16.46
N GLY A 40 0.64 -15.36 -17.73
CA GLY A 40 0.31 -14.48 -18.84
C GLY A 40 -1.08 -14.84 -19.40
N LEU A 41 -2.00 -13.89 -19.34
CA LEU A 41 -3.36 -14.01 -19.92
C LEU A 41 -3.48 -13.08 -21.13
N ARG A 42 -4.29 -13.45 -22.10
CA ARG A 42 -4.63 -12.60 -23.24
C ARG A 42 -6.09 -12.21 -23.20
N LYS A 43 -6.36 -10.93 -23.46
CA LYS A 43 -7.71 -10.37 -23.65
C LYS A 43 -7.61 -9.22 -24.64
N ASP A 44 -8.53 -9.15 -25.59
CA ASP A 44 -8.60 -8.05 -26.58
C ASP A 44 -7.26 -7.80 -27.31
N LYS A 45 -6.61 -8.88 -27.75
CA LYS A 45 -5.29 -8.89 -28.40
C LYS A 45 -4.11 -8.36 -27.52
N LYS A 46 -4.37 -8.02 -26.27
CA LYS A 46 -3.36 -7.58 -25.29
C LYS A 46 -2.97 -8.70 -24.34
N GLN A 47 -1.72 -8.66 -23.89
CA GLN A 47 -1.21 -9.59 -22.88
C GLN A 47 -1.20 -8.93 -21.49
N TYR A 48 -1.64 -9.66 -20.49
CA TYR A 48 -1.69 -9.24 -19.09
C TYR A 48 -0.98 -10.28 -18.22
N THR A 49 -0.03 -9.85 -17.42
CA THR A 49 0.56 -10.69 -16.38
C THR A 49 -0.24 -10.54 -15.09
N LYS A 50 -0.73 -11.64 -14.56
CA LYS A 50 -1.58 -11.67 -13.35
C LYS A 50 -1.05 -12.67 -12.34
N SER A 51 -1.15 -12.32 -11.06
CA SER A 51 -0.82 -13.23 -9.96
C SER A 51 -1.92 -14.26 -9.78
N ILE A 52 -1.55 -15.52 -9.57
CA ILE A 52 -2.51 -16.63 -9.50
C ILE A 52 -3.43 -16.48 -8.27
N HIS A 53 -2.87 -16.22 -7.07
CA HIS A 53 -3.66 -16.03 -5.86
C HIS A 53 -4.79 -14.99 -6.05
N ARG A 54 -4.50 -13.89 -6.77
CA ARG A 54 -5.50 -12.86 -7.04
C ARG A 54 -6.55 -13.33 -8.04
N LEU A 55 -6.17 -14.14 -9.05
CA LEU A 55 -7.13 -14.74 -9.98
C LEU A 55 -8.07 -15.72 -9.27
N VAL A 56 -7.55 -16.52 -8.35
CA VAL A 56 -8.34 -17.46 -7.55
C VAL A 56 -9.40 -16.69 -6.75
N LEU A 57 -9.01 -15.73 -5.94
CA LEU A 57 -9.95 -14.95 -5.13
C LEU A 57 -10.96 -14.20 -5.99
N GLN A 58 -10.53 -13.57 -7.09
CA GLN A 58 -11.46 -12.89 -8.01
C GLN A 58 -12.49 -13.82 -8.64
N THR A 59 -12.18 -15.11 -8.73
CA THR A 59 -13.07 -16.12 -9.34
C THR A 59 -14.02 -16.76 -8.33
N TYR A 60 -13.55 -17.01 -7.11
CA TYR A 60 -14.28 -17.79 -6.10
C TYR A 60 -14.90 -16.94 -5.01
N ASP A 61 -14.26 -15.83 -4.66
CA ASP A 61 -14.66 -14.87 -3.63
C ASP A 61 -14.55 -13.43 -4.18
N PRO A 62 -15.36 -13.08 -5.20
CA PRO A 62 -15.32 -11.74 -5.77
C PRO A 62 -15.83 -10.70 -4.79
N ILE A 63 -15.05 -9.65 -4.58
CA ILE A 63 -15.43 -8.51 -3.76
C ILE A 63 -15.48 -7.22 -4.58
N GLU A 64 -16.38 -6.32 -4.19
CA GLU A 64 -16.40 -4.97 -4.73
C GLU A 64 -15.13 -4.22 -4.29
N ASN A 65 -14.68 -3.29 -5.12
CA ASN A 65 -13.49 -2.47 -4.83
C ASN A 65 -12.23 -3.29 -4.49
N SER A 66 -12.06 -4.47 -5.13
CA SER A 66 -10.90 -5.36 -4.90
C SER A 66 -9.53 -4.68 -5.05
N HIS A 67 -9.47 -3.45 -5.59
CA HIS A 67 -8.26 -2.63 -5.67
C HIS A 67 -7.81 -2.10 -4.30
N LEU A 68 -8.71 -2.02 -3.30
CA LEU A 68 -8.41 -1.64 -1.92
C LEU A 68 -7.86 -2.79 -1.08
N TYR A 69 -7.94 -4.02 -1.60
CA TYR A 69 -7.55 -5.24 -0.91
C TYR A 69 -6.33 -5.88 -1.56
N ASP A 70 -5.54 -6.54 -0.74
CA ASP A 70 -4.49 -7.46 -1.17
C ASP A 70 -4.97 -8.90 -0.98
N ALA A 71 -4.51 -9.78 -1.87
CA ALA A 71 -4.72 -11.22 -1.73
C ALA A 71 -3.61 -11.75 -0.81
N HIS A 72 -3.98 -12.22 0.37
CA HIS A 72 -3.07 -12.69 1.42
C HIS A 72 -3.04 -14.21 1.47
N HIS A 73 -1.85 -14.78 1.77
CA HIS A 73 -1.65 -16.21 2.01
C HIS A 73 -1.61 -16.45 3.52
N GLU A 74 -2.56 -17.19 4.08
CA GLU A 74 -2.66 -17.43 5.53
C GLU A 74 -1.45 -18.18 6.09
N ASN A 75 -0.90 -19.11 5.31
CA ASN A 75 0.30 -19.87 5.69
C ASN A 75 1.63 -19.19 5.32
N GLU A 76 1.61 -17.92 4.84
CA GLU A 76 2.77 -17.14 4.37
C GLU A 76 3.55 -17.78 3.19
N ILE A 77 3.10 -18.92 2.64
CA ILE A 77 3.72 -19.59 1.49
C ILE A 77 3.18 -18.99 0.19
N ARG A 78 3.92 -18.07 -0.40
CA ARG A 78 3.53 -17.30 -1.59
C ARG A 78 3.26 -18.12 -2.86
N SER A 79 3.69 -19.37 -2.90
CA SER A 79 3.44 -20.29 -4.01
C SER A 79 2.21 -21.17 -3.80
N ASP A 80 1.63 -21.21 -2.59
CA ASP A 80 0.46 -22.00 -2.27
C ASP A 80 -0.83 -21.22 -2.56
N ASN A 81 -1.31 -21.36 -3.78
CA ASN A 81 -2.47 -20.59 -4.27
C ASN A 81 -3.80 -21.35 -4.13
N ARG A 82 -3.91 -22.31 -3.23
CA ARG A 82 -5.18 -22.97 -2.93
C ARG A 82 -6.16 -21.98 -2.32
N LEU A 83 -7.43 -22.04 -2.72
CA LEU A 83 -8.47 -21.13 -2.25
C LEU A 83 -8.58 -21.10 -0.72
N GLU A 84 -8.49 -22.25 -0.06
CA GLU A 84 -8.55 -22.39 1.40
C GLU A 84 -7.45 -21.66 2.16
N ASN A 85 -6.34 -21.35 1.47
CA ASN A 85 -5.18 -20.62 2.02
C ASN A 85 -5.18 -19.14 1.66
N LEU A 86 -6.21 -18.65 0.98
CA LEU A 86 -6.24 -17.29 0.46
C LEU A 86 -7.39 -16.51 1.07
N LYS A 87 -7.11 -15.25 1.43
CA LYS A 87 -8.13 -14.30 1.87
C LYS A 87 -7.87 -12.90 1.31
N TRP A 88 -8.94 -12.13 1.23
CA TRP A 88 -8.83 -10.70 1.00
C TRP A 88 -8.49 -9.98 2.30
N GLU A 89 -7.50 -9.12 2.26
CA GLU A 89 -7.08 -8.29 3.39
C GLU A 89 -7.02 -6.82 2.97
N LEU A 90 -7.54 -5.92 3.80
CA LEU A 90 -7.43 -4.49 3.53
C LEU A 90 -5.96 -4.07 3.51
N LYS A 91 -5.54 -3.40 2.45
CA LYS A 91 -4.15 -2.90 2.30
C LYS A 91 -3.68 -2.09 3.51
N ALA A 92 -4.59 -1.32 4.10
CA ALA A 92 -4.27 -0.52 5.27
C ALA A 92 -3.97 -1.38 6.52
N GLU A 93 -4.70 -2.49 6.71
CA GLU A 93 -4.50 -3.44 7.81
C GLU A 93 -3.23 -4.25 7.59
N HIS A 94 -3.07 -4.82 6.40
CA HIS A 94 -1.86 -5.54 5.99
C HIS A 94 -0.58 -4.71 6.23
N LEU A 95 -0.61 -3.43 5.85
CA LEU A 95 0.51 -2.52 6.09
C LEU A 95 0.74 -2.23 7.59
N ARG A 96 -0.32 -2.19 8.41
CA ARG A 96 -0.21 -2.01 9.87
C ARG A 96 0.44 -3.23 10.53
N GLU A 97 0.00 -4.43 10.18
CA GLU A 97 0.57 -5.68 10.70
C GLU A 97 2.05 -5.81 10.35
N HIS A 98 2.42 -5.55 9.10
CA HIS A 98 3.83 -5.55 8.70
C HIS A 98 4.67 -4.53 9.47
N LYS A 99 4.12 -3.36 9.80
CA LYS A 99 4.83 -2.36 10.63
C LYS A 99 4.98 -2.81 12.08
N GLN A 100 3.97 -3.46 12.65
CA GLN A 100 4.00 -3.97 14.03
C GLN A 100 5.00 -5.12 14.17
N ASN A 101 5.02 -6.03 13.19
CA ASN A 101 5.88 -7.21 13.17
C ASN A 101 7.32 -6.92 12.68
N MET A 102 7.62 -5.67 12.33
CA MET A 102 8.95 -5.28 11.88
C MET A 102 9.93 -5.35 13.05
N SER A 103 11.02 -6.15 12.93
CA SER A 103 12.05 -6.25 13.94
C SER A 103 12.73 -4.89 14.20
N GLU A 104 13.18 -4.67 15.45
CA GLU A 104 13.90 -3.45 15.82
C GLU A 104 15.16 -3.23 14.96
N GLU A 105 15.84 -4.31 14.60
CA GLU A 105 17.00 -4.24 13.72
C GLU A 105 16.62 -3.70 12.34
N THR A 106 15.52 -4.22 11.73
CA THR A 106 15.04 -3.71 10.44
C THR A 106 14.64 -2.24 10.54
N ARG A 107 13.96 -1.84 11.62
CA ARG A 107 13.59 -0.45 11.90
C ARG A 107 14.80 0.45 12.03
N ARG A 108 15.84 -0.01 12.74
CA ARG A 108 17.13 0.70 12.89
C ARG A 108 17.81 0.86 11.54
N ARG A 109 17.96 -0.21 10.75
CA ARG A 109 18.58 -0.16 9.41
C ARG A 109 17.85 0.80 8.47
N MET A 110 16.52 0.81 8.47
CA MET A 110 15.75 1.78 7.69
C MET A 110 15.97 3.21 8.17
N SER A 111 16.02 3.44 9.48
CA SER A 111 16.30 4.76 10.05
C SER A 111 17.71 5.24 9.68
N GLU A 112 18.71 4.37 9.75
CA GLU A 112 20.09 4.67 9.38
C GLU A 112 20.24 4.97 7.89
N ALA A 113 19.56 4.22 7.02
CA ALA A 113 19.54 4.46 5.58
C ALA A 113 18.91 5.82 5.19
N HIS A 114 18.01 6.35 6.03
CA HIS A 114 17.39 7.66 5.81
C HIS A 114 18.17 8.81 6.49
N LYS A 115 19.08 8.50 7.43
CA LYS A 115 19.94 9.50 8.04
C LYS A 115 20.93 10.03 7.01
N GLY A 116 20.98 11.35 6.87
CA GLY A 116 21.92 12.00 5.97
C GLY A 116 21.47 12.06 4.49
N HIS A 117 20.28 11.57 4.16
CA HIS A 117 19.75 11.80 2.82
C HIS A 117 19.43 13.29 2.63
N LEU A 118 20.32 13.97 1.90
CA LEU A 118 20.16 15.39 1.58
C LEU A 118 19.04 15.55 0.54
N VAL A 119 17.91 16.05 1.00
CA VAL A 119 16.82 16.45 0.09
C VAL A 119 17.25 17.71 -0.62
N SER A 120 17.23 17.70 -1.96
CA SER A 120 17.59 18.88 -2.76
C SER A 120 16.71 20.08 -2.42
N GLU A 121 17.22 21.29 -2.53
CA GLU A 121 16.47 22.52 -2.26
C GLU A 121 15.22 22.64 -3.14
N GLU A 122 15.29 22.16 -4.38
CA GLU A 122 14.12 22.10 -5.27
C GLU A 122 13.03 21.17 -4.72
N THR A 123 13.40 20.00 -4.21
CA THR A 123 12.45 19.06 -3.58
C THR A 123 11.84 19.66 -2.32
N LYS A 124 12.63 20.31 -1.47
CA LYS A 124 12.15 21.05 -0.29
C LYS A 124 11.15 22.13 -0.65
N ARG A 125 11.43 22.90 -1.71
CA ARG A 125 10.51 23.93 -2.23
C ARG A 125 9.20 23.31 -2.69
N LYS A 126 9.24 22.27 -3.53
CA LYS A 126 8.03 21.55 -3.99
C LYS A 126 7.20 20.99 -2.83
N MET A 127 7.84 20.42 -1.83
CA MET A 127 7.16 19.93 -0.62
C MET A 127 6.50 21.07 0.17
N SER A 128 7.17 22.21 0.32
CA SER A 128 6.64 23.39 0.98
C SER A 128 5.44 23.98 0.23
N GLU A 129 5.51 24.10 -1.09
CA GLU A 129 4.43 24.57 -1.94
C GLU A 129 3.21 23.63 -1.89
N ALA A 130 3.44 22.32 -1.95
CA ALA A 130 2.38 21.33 -1.80
C ALA A 130 1.72 21.39 -0.42
N ALA A 131 2.49 21.55 0.64
CA ALA A 131 1.98 21.71 2.01
C ALA A 131 1.11 22.98 2.16
N LYS A 132 1.54 24.09 1.58
CA LYS A 132 0.77 25.34 1.56
C LYS A 132 -0.55 25.18 0.78
N LYS A 133 -0.50 24.53 -0.40
CA LYS A 133 -1.67 24.29 -1.23
C LYS A 133 -2.71 23.38 -0.55
N ASN A 134 -2.26 22.40 0.21
CA ASN A 134 -3.12 21.47 0.94
C ASN A 134 -3.55 21.96 2.33
N GLY A 135 -3.25 23.22 2.70
CA GLY A 135 -3.57 23.77 4.02
C GLY A 135 -2.85 23.05 5.17
N SER A 136 -1.81 22.28 4.89
CA SER A 136 -1.04 21.57 5.91
C SER A 136 -0.26 22.56 6.77
N ILE A 137 -0.63 22.65 8.04
CA ILE A 137 0.14 23.43 9.00
C ILE A 137 1.39 22.64 9.36
N PRO A 138 2.59 23.16 9.12
CA PRO A 138 3.82 22.45 9.50
C PRO A 138 3.80 22.14 10.99
N PRO A 139 4.33 20.96 11.42
CA PRO A 139 4.40 20.62 12.83
C PRO A 139 5.17 21.73 13.59
N PRO A 140 4.81 21.99 14.84
CA PRO A 140 5.49 23.00 15.63
C PRO A 140 6.99 22.64 15.73
N GLN A 141 7.86 23.59 15.43
CA GLN A 141 9.29 23.40 15.64
C GLN A 141 9.52 23.17 17.14
N LYS A 142 10.42 22.22 17.46
CA LYS A 142 10.71 21.84 18.85
C LYS A 142 11.03 23.08 19.70
N GLY A 143 10.24 23.32 20.74
CA GLY A 143 10.38 24.49 21.62
C GLY A 143 9.59 25.76 21.19
N MET A 144 8.89 25.74 20.05
CA MET A 144 8.02 26.84 19.66
C MET A 144 6.61 26.66 20.23
N LEU A 145 6.10 27.65 20.90
CA LEU A 145 4.76 27.69 21.49
C LEU A 145 3.85 28.56 20.65
N PHE A 146 2.55 28.27 20.70
CA PHE A 146 1.53 29.17 20.14
C PHE A 146 1.11 30.18 21.20
N TRP A 147 1.00 31.42 20.80
CA TRP A 147 0.51 32.53 21.60
C TRP A 147 -0.58 33.26 20.82
N ASN A 148 -1.64 33.67 21.49
CA ASN A 148 -2.70 34.48 20.92
C ASN A 148 -2.99 35.70 21.78
N ASP A 149 -3.42 36.79 21.12
CA ASP A 149 -3.84 38.07 21.75
C ASP A 149 -5.34 38.32 21.63
N GLY A 150 -6.11 37.27 21.26
CA GLY A 150 -7.55 37.35 20.99
C GLY A 150 -7.89 37.79 19.55
N THR A 151 -6.91 38.29 18.76
CA THR A 151 -7.10 38.68 17.36
C THR A 151 -6.27 37.91 16.39
N LYS A 152 -5.07 37.49 16.78
CA LYS A 152 -4.12 36.71 15.97
C LYS A 152 -3.36 35.70 16.81
N THR A 153 -2.87 34.66 16.13
CA THR A 153 -2.01 33.63 16.73
C THR A 153 -0.64 33.67 16.08
N ILE A 154 0.41 33.70 16.89
CA ILE A 154 1.80 33.64 16.42
C ILE A 154 2.54 32.48 17.08
N ARG A 155 3.71 32.13 16.54
CA ARG A 155 4.63 31.14 17.10
C ARG A 155 5.86 31.83 17.63
N SER A 156 6.17 31.62 18.91
CA SER A 156 7.39 32.11 19.53
C SER A 156 7.86 31.12 20.59
N LYS A 157 9.18 31.13 20.90
CA LYS A 157 9.73 30.38 22.04
C LYS A 157 9.30 31.01 23.38
N GLU A 158 9.15 32.31 23.39
CA GLU A 158 8.83 33.10 24.57
C GLU A 158 7.53 33.88 24.35
N CYS A 159 6.91 34.31 25.46
CA CYS A 159 5.72 35.14 25.39
C CYS A 159 6.04 36.47 24.67
N PRO A 160 5.28 36.88 23.64
CA PRO A 160 5.58 38.10 22.89
C PRO A 160 5.36 39.41 23.66
N GLY A 161 4.69 39.35 24.81
CA GLY A 161 4.40 40.53 25.64
C GLY A 161 3.13 40.40 26.43
N GLU A 162 2.74 41.50 27.09
CA GLU A 162 1.45 41.59 27.82
C GLU A 162 0.26 41.37 26.90
N GLY A 163 -0.79 40.74 27.38
CA GLY A 163 -1.99 40.44 26.60
C GLY A 163 -1.94 39.18 25.73
N TRP A 164 -0.78 38.49 25.67
CA TRP A 164 -0.64 37.23 24.94
C TRP A 164 -0.86 36.03 25.84
N VAL A 165 -1.73 35.11 25.42
CA VAL A 165 -2.06 33.87 26.16
C VAL A 165 -1.53 32.69 25.38
N ARG A 166 -1.04 31.67 26.07
CA ARG A 166 -0.56 30.43 25.45
C ARG A 166 -1.74 29.62 24.91
N GLY A 167 -1.70 29.29 23.62
CA GLY A 167 -2.70 28.49 22.93
C GLY A 167 -3.00 29.00 21.55
N ARG A 168 -3.87 28.29 20.83
CA ARG A 168 -4.50 28.74 19.57
C ARG A 168 -5.89 29.32 19.89
N MET A 169 -6.31 30.25 19.08
CA MET A 169 -7.74 30.62 19.01
C MET A 169 -8.51 29.51 18.32
#